data_de8de8bdbf28c6dceb62b1ecfec42de2
#
_entry.id   de8de8bdbf28c6dceb62b1ecfec42de2
#
_cell.length_a   1.000
_cell.length_b   1.000
_cell.length_c   1.000
_cell.angle_alpha   90.00
_cell.angle_beta   90.00
_cell.angle_gamma   90.00
#
_symmetry.space_group_name_H-M   'P 1'
#
loop_
_entity.id
_entity.type
_entity.pdbx_description
1 polymer ?
#
loop_
_entity_poly.entity_id
_entity_poly.type
_entity_poly.pdbx_seq_one_letter_code
_entity_poly.pdbx_strand_id
1 'polypeptide(L)'
;MSKVFTPEELAKHDGTDASAAIYVAIKGTVFDVSSKKEMYGPGAGYHCFAGKDASKALGKSSLKPEDCIADYSGLDEKEMKTLDDWVVFFEKRYPVVGKTA
;
A
#
# COMPACT_ATOMS: atom_id res chain seq x y z
N MET A 1 -9.74 -4.58 17.14
CA MET A 1 -10.11 -3.21 16.77
C MET A 1 -9.13 -2.66 15.75
N SER A 2 -9.66 -2.09 14.68
CA SER A 2 -8.82 -1.51 13.64
C SER A 2 -8.36 -0.12 14.04
N LYS A 3 -7.09 0.15 13.85
CA LYS A 3 -6.55 1.49 13.99
C LYS A 3 -6.85 2.27 12.71
N VAL A 4 -7.14 3.57 12.85
CA VAL A 4 -7.33 4.46 11.72
C VAL A 4 -6.05 5.31 11.54
N PHE A 5 -5.49 5.27 10.34
CA PHE A 5 -4.26 6.01 10.02
C PHE A 5 -4.59 7.23 9.17
N THR A 6 -4.13 8.40 9.59
CA THR A 6 -4.16 9.57 8.73
C THR A 6 -3.06 9.42 7.67
N PRO A 7 -3.13 10.18 6.54
CA PRO A 7 -2.06 10.15 5.56
C PRO A 7 -0.69 10.46 6.16
N GLU A 8 -0.62 11.39 7.11
CA GLU A 8 0.62 11.77 7.78
C GLU A 8 1.16 10.63 8.65
N GLU A 9 0.29 9.92 9.37
CA GLU A 9 0.69 8.78 10.19
C GLU A 9 1.18 7.64 9.31
N LEU A 10 0.45 7.35 8.23
CA LEU A 10 0.82 6.28 7.32
C LEU A 10 2.17 6.57 6.65
N ALA A 11 2.43 7.82 6.29
CA ALA A 11 3.68 8.22 5.66
C ALA A 11 4.92 7.97 6.52
N LYS A 12 4.77 7.87 7.83
CA LYS A 12 5.87 7.54 8.74
C LYS A 12 6.32 6.09 8.60
N HIS A 13 5.49 5.25 7.97
CA HIS A 13 5.74 3.82 7.80
C HIS A 13 6.15 3.50 6.35
N ASP A 14 6.97 4.35 5.76
CA ASP A 14 7.44 4.19 4.38
C ASP A 14 8.80 3.50 4.27
N GLY A 15 9.33 3.02 5.38
CA GLY A 15 10.61 2.30 5.39
C GLY A 15 11.83 3.19 5.61
N THR A 16 11.67 4.51 5.64
CA THR A 16 12.81 5.42 5.88
C THR A 16 13.22 5.45 7.35
N ASP A 17 12.31 5.11 8.26
CA ASP A 17 12.59 4.97 9.69
C ASP A 17 12.78 3.49 10.00
N ALA A 18 14.03 3.08 10.27
CA ALA A 18 14.36 1.68 10.53
C ALA A 18 13.68 1.13 11.78
N SER A 19 13.23 2.00 12.71
CA SER A 19 12.56 1.58 13.92
C SER A 19 11.06 1.41 13.76
N ALA A 20 10.49 1.82 12.62
CA ALA A 20 9.07 1.73 12.35
C ALA A 20 8.76 0.62 11.34
N ALA A 21 7.60 -0.02 11.50
CA ALA A 21 7.14 -1.01 10.55
C ALA A 21 6.86 -0.34 9.18
N ILE A 22 6.88 -1.15 8.12
CA ILE A 22 6.56 -0.67 6.76
C ILE A 22 5.12 -1.07 6.45
N TYR A 23 4.29 -0.11 6.09
CA TYR A 23 2.88 -0.32 5.78
C TYR A 23 2.57 0.09 4.35
N VAL A 24 1.64 -0.67 3.72
CA VAL A 24 1.05 -0.32 2.43
C VAL A 24 -0.46 -0.40 2.59
N ALA A 25 -1.18 0.59 2.11
CA ALA A 25 -2.64 0.56 2.12
C ALA A 25 -3.18 0.30 0.72
N ILE A 26 -4.27 -0.47 0.65
CA ILE A 26 -4.99 -0.78 -0.58
C ILE A 26 -6.47 -0.68 -0.29
N LYS A 27 -7.19 0.13 -1.06
CA LYS A 27 -8.64 0.36 -0.90
C LYS A 27 -9.01 0.67 0.55
N GLY A 28 -8.16 1.44 1.21
CA GLY A 28 -8.39 1.86 2.59
C GLY A 28 -7.97 0.87 3.67
N THR A 29 -7.49 -0.31 3.31
CA THR A 29 -7.00 -1.31 4.27
C THR A 29 -5.50 -1.22 4.38
N VAL A 30 -4.98 -1.12 5.60
CA VAL A 30 -3.54 -0.99 5.85
C VAL A 30 -2.94 -2.35 6.21
N PHE A 31 -1.90 -2.74 5.48
CA PHE A 31 -1.19 -4.01 5.66
C PHE A 31 0.24 -3.76 6.13
N ASP A 32 0.71 -4.63 7.03
CA ASP A 32 2.10 -4.60 7.48
C ASP A 32 2.95 -5.47 6.54
N VAL A 33 3.81 -4.83 5.75
CA VAL A 33 4.67 -5.51 4.78
C VAL A 33 6.13 -5.57 5.24
N SER A 34 6.37 -5.38 6.54
CA SER A 34 7.73 -5.36 7.11
C SER A 34 8.52 -6.65 6.84
N SER A 35 7.83 -7.78 6.72
CA SER A 35 8.48 -9.07 6.42
C SER A 35 9.11 -9.10 5.01
N LYS A 36 8.75 -8.15 4.16
CA LYS A 36 9.28 -8.01 2.80
C LYS A 36 10.00 -6.67 2.62
N LYS A 37 10.82 -6.34 3.58
CA LYS A 37 11.60 -5.11 3.57
C LYS A 37 12.45 -4.97 2.31
N GLU A 38 12.95 -6.07 1.79
CA GLU A 38 13.73 -6.09 0.54
C GLU A 38 12.90 -5.69 -0.68
N MET A 39 11.57 -5.71 -0.59
CA MET A 39 10.67 -5.33 -1.68
C MET A 39 10.09 -3.93 -1.51
N TYR A 40 9.85 -3.51 -0.27
CA TYR A 40 9.15 -2.26 0.03
C TYR A 40 10.01 -1.20 0.71
N GLY A 41 11.19 -1.55 1.18
CA GLY A 41 12.09 -0.61 1.85
C GLY A 41 12.76 0.34 0.88
N PRO A 42 13.50 1.34 1.40
CA PRO A 42 14.21 2.31 0.55
C PRO A 42 15.12 1.61 -0.46
N GLY A 43 15.03 2.04 -1.71
CA GLY A 43 15.81 1.47 -2.81
C GLY A 43 15.22 0.20 -3.42
N ALA A 44 14.15 -0.33 -2.83
CA ALA A 44 13.52 -1.53 -3.37
C ALA A 44 12.56 -1.20 -4.52
N GLY A 45 12.22 -2.21 -5.32
CA GLY A 45 11.38 -2.02 -6.50
C GLY A 45 9.96 -1.53 -6.20
N TYR A 46 9.41 -1.91 -5.05
CA TYR A 46 8.04 -1.51 -4.66
C TYR A 46 8.02 -0.42 -3.58
N HIS A 47 9.14 0.26 -3.36
CA HIS A 47 9.22 1.30 -2.34
C HIS A 47 8.19 2.43 -2.56
N CYS A 48 7.81 2.70 -3.79
CA CYS A 48 6.83 3.74 -4.09
C CYS A 48 5.45 3.47 -3.47
N PHE A 49 5.16 2.23 -3.08
CA PHE A 49 3.89 1.87 -2.44
C PHE A 49 3.93 2.09 -0.92
N ALA A 50 5.10 2.10 -0.33
CA ALA A 50 5.24 2.13 1.13
C ALA A 50 4.79 3.47 1.72
N GLY A 51 4.10 3.40 2.84
CA GLY A 51 3.67 4.59 3.56
C GLY A 51 2.50 5.34 2.94
N LYS A 52 1.75 4.71 2.04
CA LYS A 52 0.61 5.37 1.38
C LYS A 52 -0.40 4.36 0.88
N ASP A 53 -1.59 4.85 0.51
CA ASP A 53 -2.58 4.03 -0.19
C ASP A 53 -2.24 4.07 -1.67
N ALA A 54 -1.78 2.95 -2.20
CA ALA A 54 -1.28 2.83 -3.56
C ALA A 54 -2.28 2.16 -4.50
N SER A 55 -3.57 2.28 -4.21
CA SER A 55 -4.65 1.60 -4.94
C SER A 55 -4.57 1.83 -6.45
N LYS A 56 -4.45 3.09 -6.88
CA LYS A 56 -4.42 3.41 -8.31
C LYS A 56 -3.22 2.75 -9.00
N ALA A 57 -2.03 2.85 -8.40
CA ALA A 57 -0.82 2.28 -8.99
C ALA A 57 -0.93 0.76 -9.11
N LEU A 58 -1.47 0.11 -8.09
CA LEU A 58 -1.62 -1.35 -8.09
C LEU A 58 -2.61 -1.80 -9.18
N GLY A 59 -3.72 -1.09 -9.34
CA GLY A 59 -4.69 -1.39 -10.38
C GLY A 59 -4.12 -1.20 -11.77
N LYS A 60 -3.27 -0.21 -11.96
CA LYS A 60 -2.63 0.09 -13.24
C LYS A 60 -1.34 -0.68 -13.47
N SER A 61 -0.91 -1.48 -12.50
CA SER A 61 0.40 -2.13 -12.50
C SER A 61 1.53 -1.12 -12.73
N SER A 62 1.42 0.04 -12.10
CA SER A 62 2.33 1.17 -12.26
C SER A 62 3.26 1.28 -11.07
N LEU A 63 4.52 1.66 -11.32
CA LEU A 63 5.50 1.95 -10.27
C LEU A 63 5.78 3.45 -10.17
N LYS A 64 4.96 4.27 -10.82
CA LYS A 64 5.14 5.72 -10.81
C LYS A 64 4.61 6.32 -9.52
N PRO A 65 5.38 7.16 -8.82
CA PRO A 65 4.91 7.81 -7.58
C PRO A 65 3.61 8.59 -7.74
N GLU A 66 3.38 9.22 -8.89
CA GLU A 66 2.16 9.98 -9.14
C GLU A 66 0.91 9.11 -9.20
N ASP A 67 1.06 7.81 -9.44
CA ASP A 67 -0.05 6.86 -9.45
C ASP A 67 -0.26 6.22 -8.08
N CYS A 68 0.65 6.40 -7.13
CA CYS A 68 0.54 5.82 -5.78
C CYS A 68 -0.38 6.67 -4.92
N ILE A 69 -1.65 6.73 -5.29
CA ILE A 69 -2.69 7.49 -4.61
C ILE A 69 -3.90 6.60 -4.35
N ALA A 70 -4.74 7.03 -3.41
CA ALA A 70 -5.92 6.28 -3.00
C ALA A 70 -7.05 6.31 -4.03
N ASP A 71 -7.13 7.36 -4.82
CA ASP A 71 -8.23 7.55 -5.76
C ASP A 71 -8.07 6.62 -6.98
N TYR A 72 -8.86 5.56 -7.01
CA TYR A 72 -8.87 4.61 -8.11
C TYR A 72 -10.14 4.70 -8.96
N SER A 73 -10.88 5.79 -8.86
CA SER A 73 -12.15 5.97 -9.58
C SER A 73 -11.99 5.97 -11.09
N GLY A 74 -10.79 6.29 -11.61
CA GLY A 74 -10.53 6.29 -13.04
C GLY A 74 -10.12 4.96 -13.64
N LEU A 75 -10.11 3.88 -12.85
CA LEU A 75 -9.71 2.56 -13.34
C LEU A 75 -10.85 1.92 -14.15
N ASP A 76 -10.49 1.24 -15.26
CA ASP A 76 -11.45 0.46 -16.03
C ASP A 76 -11.69 -0.90 -15.34
N GLU A 77 -12.60 -1.72 -15.92
CA GLU A 77 -12.96 -3.02 -15.35
C GLU A 77 -11.76 -3.95 -15.19
N LYS A 78 -10.87 -3.94 -16.16
CA LYS A 78 -9.68 -4.79 -16.15
C LYS A 78 -8.71 -4.37 -15.05
N GLU A 79 -8.51 -3.07 -14.92
CA GLU A 79 -7.66 -2.50 -13.88
C GLU A 79 -8.26 -2.73 -12.50
N MET A 80 -9.58 -2.61 -12.36
CA MET A 80 -10.27 -2.90 -11.09
C MET A 80 -10.10 -4.35 -10.68
N LYS A 81 -10.15 -5.27 -11.63
CA LYS A 81 -9.93 -6.68 -11.35
C LYS A 81 -8.48 -6.90 -10.86
N THR A 82 -7.52 -6.26 -11.49
CA THR A 82 -6.12 -6.33 -11.08
C THR A 82 -5.95 -5.81 -9.65
N LEU A 83 -6.62 -4.69 -9.32
CA LEU A 83 -6.58 -4.13 -7.98
C LEU A 83 -7.17 -5.11 -6.95
N ASP A 84 -8.32 -5.72 -7.26
CA ASP A 84 -8.95 -6.69 -6.38
C ASP A 84 -8.07 -7.92 -6.17
N ASP A 85 -7.37 -8.37 -7.21
CA ASP A 85 -6.42 -9.48 -7.11
C ASP A 85 -5.28 -9.12 -6.13
N TRP A 86 -4.79 -7.89 -6.16
CA TRP A 86 -3.79 -7.42 -5.22
C TRP A 86 -4.31 -7.41 -3.78
N VAL A 87 -5.55 -7.01 -3.58
CA VAL A 87 -6.17 -7.03 -2.25
C VAL A 87 -6.17 -8.46 -1.69
N VAL A 88 -6.61 -9.43 -2.49
CA VAL A 88 -6.63 -10.85 -2.08
C VAL A 88 -5.22 -11.34 -1.79
N PHE A 89 -4.25 -10.99 -2.63
CA PHE A 89 -2.86 -11.38 -2.46
C PHE A 89 -2.30 -10.83 -1.13
N PHE A 90 -2.56 -9.55 -0.83
CA PHE A 90 -2.08 -8.93 0.40
C PHE A 90 -2.77 -9.52 1.63
N GLU A 91 -4.07 -9.80 1.55
CA GLU A 91 -4.81 -10.40 2.66
C GLU A 91 -4.27 -11.77 3.05
N LYS A 92 -3.77 -12.53 2.08
CA LYS A 92 -3.20 -13.84 2.32
C LYS A 92 -1.78 -13.81 2.84
N ARG A 93 -1.04 -12.73 2.57
CA ARG A 93 0.39 -12.67 2.86
C ARG A 93 0.75 -11.77 4.03
N TYR A 94 -0.03 -10.73 4.28
CA TYR A 94 0.32 -9.72 5.26
C TYR A 94 -0.81 -9.49 6.26
N PRO A 95 -0.46 -9.22 7.53
CA PRO A 95 -1.49 -8.91 8.51
C PRO A 95 -2.11 -7.54 8.26
N VAL A 96 -3.40 -7.42 8.49
CA VAL A 96 -4.11 -6.15 8.48
C VAL A 96 -3.87 -5.46 9.82
N VAL A 97 -3.42 -4.21 9.79
CA VAL A 97 -3.14 -3.44 11.01
C VAL A 97 -4.12 -2.29 11.23
N GLY A 98 -4.92 -1.97 10.23
CA GLY A 98 -5.91 -0.90 10.35
C GLY A 98 -6.48 -0.49 9.01
N LYS A 99 -6.95 0.74 8.95
CA LYS A 99 -7.50 1.33 7.73
C LYS A 99 -7.13 2.81 7.65
N THR A 100 -7.25 3.36 6.45
CA THR A 100 -7.00 4.79 6.25
C THR A 100 -8.18 5.63 6.73
N ALA A 101 -7.87 6.83 7.16
CA ALA A 101 -8.88 7.78 7.60
C ALA A 101 -9.74 8.26 6.43
#